data_de76482bed65aae10f24f602320d8c72
#
_entry.id   de76482bed65aae10f24f602320d8c72
#
_cell.length_a   1.000
_cell.length_b   1.000
_cell.length_c   1.000
_cell.angle_alpha   90.00
_cell.angle_beta   90.00
_cell.angle_gamma   90.00
#
_symmetry.space_group_name_H-M   'P 1'
#
loop_
_entity.id
_entity.type
_entity.pdbx_description
1 polymer ?
#
loop_
_entity_poly.entity_id
_entity_poly.type
_entity_poly.pdbx_seq_one_letter_code
_entity_poly.pdbx_strand_id
1 'polypeptide(L)'
;PQWVSALIIGVIALIAALASNKVLETIMEVFVSVMGVLFLVTAIAVAPNLGQVVTGLVPVVPEGGLMNTMALIGTTLIGMNLILHSITSQGKYTSIEELPDARFDIRFNIIIGIIITASILITSGTVLYGTGTSVNGALTFTKSLEPVLGSWARVVGDIGLLAAGLSSAIAVGFTFKTIFSALFHWEGGSSCTKAKLLAIIVIVFGTVLAMVNTSPAAIIVAAQAISGFILPFIAILLLVIANSKKLLGNYTNSIIRNVLGGIAAVATLGLAIRALYNLITTLAK
;
A
#
# COMPACT_ATOMS: atom_id res chain seq x y z
N PRO A 1 13.86 11.77 21.11
CA PRO A 1 12.43 11.66 21.43
C PRO A 1 11.62 11.46 20.14
N GLN A 2 10.64 10.56 20.17
CA GLN A 2 9.83 10.18 19.00
C GLN A 2 9.16 11.37 18.29
N TRP A 3 8.70 12.34 19.06
CA TRP A 3 8.06 13.55 18.52
C TRP A 3 9.01 14.37 17.64
N VAL A 4 10.31 14.41 17.95
CA VAL A 4 11.31 15.15 17.15
C VAL A 4 11.47 14.47 15.78
N SER A 5 11.61 13.13 15.76
CA SER A 5 11.72 12.37 14.51
C SER A 5 10.47 12.52 13.65
N ALA A 6 9.28 12.46 14.26
CA ALA A 6 8.02 12.67 13.56
C ALA A 6 7.93 14.08 12.96
N LEU A 7 8.36 15.11 13.69
CA LEU A 7 8.38 16.49 13.20
C LEU A 7 9.35 16.66 12.02
N ILE A 8 10.58 16.13 12.14
CA ILE A 8 11.58 16.22 11.06
C ILE A 8 11.05 15.53 9.78
N ILE A 9 10.53 14.31 9.90
CA ILE A 9 9.97 13.57 8.77
C ILE A 9 8.76 14.31 8.19
N GLY A 10 7.87 14.86 9.03
CA GLY A 10 6.72 15.64 8.60
C GLY A 10 7.11 16.90 7.81
N VAL A 11 8.14 17.63 8.26
CA VAL A 11 8.65 18.81 7.56
C VAL A 11 9.27 18.41 6.19
N ILE A 12 10.08 17.35 6.16
CA ILE A 12 10.66 16.86 4.90
C ILE A 12 9.55 16.42 3.94
N ALA A 13 8.56 15.66 4.42
CA ALA A 13 7.43 15.23 3.63
C ALA A 13 6.60 16.40 3.09
N LEU A 14 6.41 17.44 3.91
CA LEU A 14 5.70 18.65 3.52
C LEU A 14 6.44 19.41 2.41
N ILE A 15 7.73 19.64 2.56
CA ILE A 15 8.56 20.31 1.54
C ILE A 15 8.51 19.53 0.24
N ALA A 16 8.68 18.20 0.30
CA ALA A 16 8.66 17.35 -0.87
C ALA A 16 7.28 17.30 -1.55
N ALA A 17 6.19 17.22 -0.78
CA ALA A 17 4.84 17.21 -1.32
C ALA A 17 4.42 18.54 -1.98
N LEU A 18 5.02 19.66 -1.57
CA LEU A 18 4.81 20.98 -2.18
C LEU A 18 5.75 21.27 -3.35
N ALA A 19 6.82 20.47 -3.51
CA ALA A 19 7.74 20.55 -4.62
C ALA A 19 7.08 20.19 -5.96
N SER A 20 7.86 20.32 -7.04
CA SER A 20 7.42 19.88 -8.37
C SER A 20 7.10 18.39 -8.41
N ASN A 21 6.03 18.00 -9.07
CA ASN A 21 5.60 16.61 -9.22
C ASN A 21 6.73 15.70 -9.75
N LYS A 22 7.56 16.21 -10.66
CA LYS A 22 8.65 15.45 -11.28
C LYS A 22 9.76 15.06 -10.28
N VAL A 23 10.14 15.95 -9.38
CA VAL A 23 11.12 15.65 -8.31
C VAL A 23 10.56 14.61 -7.36
N LEU A 24 9.28 14.73 -7.04
CA LEU A 24 8.57 13.80 -6.16
C LEU A 24 8.53 12.39 -6.74
N GLU A 25 8.14 12.26 -8.01
CA GLU A 25 8.10 10.98 -8.73
C GLU A 25 9.47 10.30 -8.69
N THR A 26 10.53 11.03 -9.03
CA THR A 26 11.90 10.47 -9.00
C THR A 26 12.33 10.02 -7.61
N ILE A 27 12.04 10.79 -6.57
CA ILE A 27 12.37 10.40 -5.18
C ILE A 27 11.63 9.12 -4.80
N MET A 28 10.34 9.01 -5.14
CA MET A 28 9.53 7.83 -4.86
C MET A 28 10.03 6.59 -5.61
N GLU A 29 10.37 6.73 -6.88
CA GLU A 29 10.92 5.65 -7.72
C GLU A 29 12.23 5.11 -7.14
N VAL A 30 13.15 5.99 -6.75
CA VAL A 30 14.43 5.59 -6.15
C VAL A 30 14.20 4.84 -4.83
N PHE A 31 13.34 5.35 -3.94
CA PHE A 31 13.08 4.71 -2.66
C PHE A 31 12.42 3.32 -2.81
N VAL A 32 11.43 3.20 -3.68
CA VAL A 32 10.77 1.93 -3.97
C VAL A 32 11.75 0.93 -4.58
N SER A 33 12.60 1.37 -5.50
CA SER A 33 13.61 0.51 -6.15
C SER A 33 14.63 -0.01 -5.15
N VAL A 34 15.18 0.86 -4.30
CA VAL A 34 16.15 0.47 -3.25
C VAL A 34 15.54 -0.55 -2.29
N MET A 35 14.32 -0.27 -1.80
CA MET A 35 13.62 -1.22 -0.93
C MET A 35 13.35 -2.55 -1.62
N GLY A 36 12.86 -2.52 -2.85
CA GLY A 36 12.55 -3.73 -3.61
C GLY A 36 13.77 -4.63 -3.77
N VAL A 37 14.91 -4.05 -4.13
CA VAL A 37 16.18 -4.79 -4.27
C VAL A 37 16.63 -5.36 -2.92
N LEU A 38 16.57 -4.59 -1.84
CA LEU A 38 16.97 -5.06 -0.51
C LEU A 38 16.15 -6.27 -0.06
N PHE A 39 14.82 -6.21 -0.19
CA PHE A 39 13.97 -7.33 0.21
C PHE A 39 14.13 -8.54 -0.70
N LEU A 40 14.31 -8.34 -2.00
CA LEU A 40 14.54 -9.45 -2.94
C LEU A 40 15.85 -10.19 -2.63
N VAL A 41 16.94 -9.45 -2.42
CA VAL A 41 18.23 -10.03 -2.03
C VAL A 41 18.10 -10.78 -0.72
N THR A 42 17.42 -10.21 0.26
CA THR A 42 17.22 -10.85 1.57
C THR A 42 16.41 -12.12 1.45
N ALA A 43 15.31 -12.12 0.69
CA ALA A 43 14.47 -13.30 0.47
C ALA A 43 15.23 -14.47 -0.17
N ILE A 44 16.13 -14.17 -1.10
CA ILE A 44 17.00 -15.20 -1.73
C ILE A 44 18.02 -15.73 -0.73
N ALA A 45 18.66 -14.84 0.01
CA ALA A 45 19.77 -15.19 0.89
C ALA A 45 19.33 -15.91 2.17
N VAL A 46 18.08 -15.71 2.64
CA VAL A 46 17.51 -16.47 3.77
C VAL A 46 17.28 -17.95 3.41
N ALA A 47 17.38 -18.33 2.13
CA ALA A 47 17.20 -19.69 1.63
C ALA A 47 15.95 -20.41 2.21
N PRO A 48 14.74 -19.89 1.94
CA PRO A 48 13.52 -20.42 2.54
C PRO A 48 13.25 -21.86 2.09
N ASN A 49 12.54 -22.62 2.92
CA ASN A 49 12.05 -23.93 2.53
C ASN A 49 10.94 -23.79 1.47
N LEU A 50 11.26 -24.09 0.21
CA LEU A 50 10.35 -23.94 -0.91
C LEU A 50 9.06 -24.77 -0.74
N GLY A 51 9.12 -25.93 -0.08
CA GLY A 51 7.93 -26.72 0.22
C GLY A 51 6.96 -25.95 1.14
N GLN A 52 7.47 -25.29 2.18
CA GLN A 52 6.67 -24.46 3.07
C GLN A 52 6.13 -23.21 2.37
N VAL A 53 6.90 -22.62 1.47
CA VAL A 53 6.42 -21.48 0.65
C VAL A 53 5.24 -21.91 -0.22
N VAL A 54 5.32 -23.07 -0.87
CA VAL A 54 4.22 -23.58 -1.72
C VAL A 54 2.99 -23.94 -0.89
N THR A 55 3.15 -24.61 0.25
CA THR A 55 2.01 -24.91 1.15
C THR A 55 1.39 -23.65 1.72
N GLY A 56 2.19 -22.59 1.95
CA GLY A 56 1.73 -21.27 2.38
C GLY A 56 0.86 -20.52 1.36
N LEU A 57 0.80 -20.95 0.11
CA LEU A 57 -0.14 -20.39 -0.88
C LEU A 57 -1.59 -20.81 -0.64
N VAL A 58 -1.83 -21.80 0.21
CA VAL A 58 -3.20 -22.15 0.61
C VAL A 58 -3.74 -21.08 1.54
N PRO A 59 -4.85 -20.39 1.20
CA PRO A 59 -5.36 -19.29 1.99
C PRO A 59 -5.94 -19.79 3.32
N VAL A 60 -5.26 -19.49 4.41
CA VAL A 60 -5.69 -19.78 5.77
C VAL A 60 -5.65 -18.50 6.60
N VAL A 61 -6.72 -18.26 7.37
CA VAL A 61 -6.72 -17.18 8.36
C VAL A 61 -6.41 -17.82 9.72
N PRO A 62 -5.22 -17.53 10.30
CA PRO A 62 -4.84 -18.10 11.60
C PRO A 62 -5.76 -17.58 12.72
N GLU A 63 -5.83 -18.32 13.82
CA GLU A 63 -6.57 -17.87 15.01
C GLU A 63 -6.01 -16.54 15.52
N GLY A 64 -6.91 -15.59 15.79
CA GLY A 64 -6.51 -14.21 16.17
C GLY A 64 -5.95 -13.35 15.05
N GLY A 65 -5.64 -13.91 13.87
CA GLY A 65 -5.00 -13.22 12.75
C GLY A 65 -5.94 -12.46 11.81
N LEU A 66 -7.26 -12.47 12.06
CA LEU A 66 -8.24 -11.90 11.13
C LEU A 66 -8.00 -10.41 10.86
N MET A 67 -7.71 -9.61 11.90
CA MET A 67 -7.48 -8.17 11.75
C MET A 67 -6.21 -7.89 10.93
N ASN A 68 -5.14 -8.64 11.17
CA ASN A 68 -3.91 -8.55 10.38
C ASN A 68 -4.12 -9.00 8.93
N THR A 69 -4.92 -10.04 8.70
CA THR A 69 -5.29 -10.49 7.36
C THR A 69 -6.10 -9.42 6.63
N MET A 70 -7.06 -8.78 7.29
CA MET A 70 -7.82 -7.65 6.74
C MET A 70 -6.93 -6.46 6.44
N ALA A 71 -5.97 -6.16 7.32
CA ALA A 71 -5.01 -5.10 7.08
C ALA A 71 -4.12 -5.38 5.86
N LEU A 72 -3.60 -6.61 5.71
CA LEU A 72 -2.82 -7.02 4.54
C LEU A 72 -3.63 -6.87 3.24
N ILE A 73 -4.87 -7.33 3.22
CA ILE A 73 -5.75 -7.19 2.06
C ILE A 73 -6.06 -5.72 1.79
N GLY A 74 -6.33 -4.94 2.82
CA GLY A 74 -6.60 -3.51 2.72
C GLY A 74 -5.44 -2.69 2.15
N THR A 75 -4.19 -3.17 2.28
CA THR A 75 -3.01 -2.53 1.68
C THR A 75 -2.89 -2.78 0.18
N THR A 76 -3.47 -3.84 -0.34
CA THR A 76 -3.26 -4.27 -1.73
C THR A 76 -4.01 -3.41 -2.74
N LEU A 77 -5.21 -2.95 -2.40
CA LEU A 77 -6.07 -2.16 -3.29
C LEU A 77 -6.68 -0.98 -2.52
N ILE A 78 -5.95 0.10 -2.43
CA ILE A 78 -6.43 1.33 -1.79
C ILE A 78 -7.21 2.15 -2.82
N GLY A 79 -8.47 2.50 -2.51
CA GLY A 79 -9.35 3.22 -3.45
C GLY A 79 -8.77 4.54 -3.95
N MET A 80 -8.09 5.28 -3.09
CA MET A 80 -7.40 6.52 -3.46
C MET A 80 -6.33 6.29 -4.54
N ASN A 81 -5.58 5.19 -4.47
CA ASN A 81 -4.54 4.87 -5.46
C ASN A 81 -5.15 4.53 -6.84
N LEU A 82 -6.31 3.90 -6.87
CA LEU A 82 -7.04 3.63 -8.12
C LEU A 82 -7.49 4.92 -8.79
N ILE A 83 -8.04 5.86 -8.01
CA ILE A 83 -8.46 7.17 -8.52
C ILE A 83 -7.23 7.95 -9.01
N LEU A 84 -6.15 7.98 -8.22
CA LEU A 84 -4.91 8.62 -8.61
C LEU A 84 -4.35 8.03 -9.91
N HIS A 85 -4.29 6.69 -9.99
CA HIS A 85 -3.84 6.01 -11.21
C HIS A 85 -4.69 6.36 -12.42
N SER A 86 -6.01 6.44 -12.26
CA SER A 86 -6.92 6.88 -13.33
C SER A 86 -6.59 8.29 -13.82
N ILE A 87 -6.37 9.24 -12.92
CA ILE A 87 -6.03 10.64 -13.26
C ILE A 87 -4.65 10.72 -13.93
N THR A 88 -3.66 10.05 -13.36
CA THR A 88 -2.28 10.09 -13.90
C THR A 88 -2.17 9.37 -15.24
N SER A 89 -2.90 8.28 -15.42
CA SER A 89 -2.94 7.56 -16.70
C SER A 89 -3.57 8.37 -17.82
N GLN A 90 -4.60 9.17 -17.53
CA GLN A 90 -5.18 10.09 -18.52
C GLN A 90 -4.19 11.15 -19.00
N GLY A 91 -3.27 11.58 -18.13
CA GLY A 91 -2.21 12.53 -18.51
C GLY A 91 -1.05 11.90 -19.27
N LYS A 92 -0.85 10.58 -19.12
CA LYS A 92 0.27 9.85 -19.76
C LYS A 92 -0.13 9.22 -21.09
N TYR A 93 -1.33 8.64 -21.17
CA TYR A 93 -1.85 7.95 -22.35
C TYR A 93 -3.04 8.71 -22.91
N THR A 94 -2.84 9.35 -24.04
CA THR A 94 -3.80 10.29 -24.63
C THR A 94 -4.56 9.72 -25.83
N SER A 95 -4.09 8.58 -26.36
CA SER A 95 -4.67 7.94 -27.52
C SER A 95 -4.98 6.46 -27.28
N ILE A 96 -5.86 5.90 -28.12
CA ILE A 96 -6.25 4.47 -28.02
C ILE A 96 -5.12 3.54 -28.50
N GLU A 97 -4.25 4.01 -29.35
CA GLU A 97 -3.09 3.31 -29.86
C GLU A 97 -2.08 3.02 -28.74
N GLU A 98 -2.04 3.84 -27.69
CA GLU A 98 -1.18 3.67 -26.51
C GLU A 98 -1.76 2.68 -25.47
N LEU A 99 -2.93 2.13 -25.69
CA LEU A 99 -3.57 1.18 -24.77
C LEU A 99 -2.72 -0.09 -24.50
N PRO A 100 -1.97 -0.67 -25.46
CA PRO A 100 -1.05 -1.77 -25.18
C PRO A 100 0.04 -1.38 -24.19
N ASP A 101 0.61 -0.18 -24.31
CA ASP A 101 1.67 0.33 -23.42
C ASP A 101 1.13 0.58 -22.02
N ALA A 102 -0.06 1.18 -21.89
CA ALA A 102 -0.75 1.33 -20.62
C ALA A 102 -1.01 -0.01 -19.93
N ARG A 103 -1.40 -1.03 -20.68
CA ARG A 103 -1.59 -2.41 -20.16
C ARG A 103 -0.28 -3.06 -19.76
N PHE A 104 0.79 -2.82 -20.49
CA PHE A 104 2.13 -3.32 -20.15
C PHE A 104 2.60 -2.69 -18.83
N ASP A 105 2.52 -1.37 -18.71
CA ASP A 105 2.88 -0.64 -17.49
C ASP A 105 2.18 -1.20 -16.25
N ILE A 106 0.85 -1.36 -16.31
CA ILE A 106 0.06 -1.88 -15.18
C ILE A 106 0.52 -3.30 -14.82
N ARG A 107 0.66 -4.18 -15.81
CA ARG A 107 1.06 -5.57 -15.58
C ARG A 107 2.45 -5.64 -14.97
N PHE A 108 3.40 -4.89 -15.51
CA PHE A 108 4.77 -4.85 -15.05
C PHE A 108 4.85 -4.38 -13.59
N ASN A 109 4.17 -3.28 -13.26
CA ASN A 109 4.15 -2.75 -11.91
C ASN A 109 3.48 -3.71 -10.90
N ILE A 110 2.39 -4.38 -11.30
CA ILE A 110 1.73 -5.38 -10.45
C ILE A 110 2.65 -6.57 -10.20
N ILE A 111 3.33 -7.10 -11.23
CA ILE A 111 4.27 -8.22 -11.07
C ILE A 111 5.42 -7.86 -10.13
N ILE A 112 6.03 -6.69 -10.29
CA ILE A 112 7.07 -6.20 -9.39
C ILE A 112 6.53 -6.07 -7.96
N GLY A 113 5.36 -5.49 -7.78
CA GLY A 113 4.72 -5.36 -6.48
C GLY A 113 4.47 -6.71 -5.80
N ILE A 114 4.02 -7.73 -6.55
CA ILE A 114 3.85 -9.10 -6.06
C ILE A 114 5.19 -9.70 -5.61
N ILE A 115 6.25 -9.55 -6.43
CA ILE A 115 7.58 -10.06 -6.12
C ILE A 115 8.12 -9.42 -4.83
N ILE A 116 8.03 -8.11 -4.69
CA ILE A 116 8.48 -7.39 -3.49
C ILE A 116 7.67 -7.84 -2.26
N THR A 117 6.36 -7.90 -2.36
CA THR A 117 5.49 -8.33 -1.26
C THR A 117 5.78 -9.77 -0.84
N ALA A 118 5.92 -10.68 -1.80
CA ALA A 118 6.29 -12.07 -1.53
C ALA A 118 7.67 -12.15 -0.87
N SER A 119 8.64 -11.35 -1.30
CA SER A 119 9.98 -11.31 -0.72
C SER A 119 9.93 -10.90 0.77
N ILE A 120 9.14 -9.88 1.11
CA ILE A 120 8.96 -9.43 2.50
C ILE A 120 8.29 -10.54 3.34
N LEU A 121 7.22 -11.15 2.83
CA LEU A 121 6.50 -12.21 3.53
C LEU A 121 7.38 -13.45 3.76
N ILE A 122 8.10 -13.89 2.73
CA ILE A 122 9.00 -15.04 2.81
C ILE A 122 10.13 -14.77 3.80
N THR A 123 10.78 -13.61 3.72
CA THR A 123 11.86 -13.24 4.65
C THR A 123 11.35 -13.21 6.09
N SER A 124 10.28 -12.49 6.35
CA SER A 124 9.72 -12.36 7.70
C SER A 124 9.20 -13.71 8.21
N GLY A 125 8.54 -14.50 7.38
CA GLY A 125 8.06 -15.82 7.72
C GLY A 125 9.19 -16.79 8.05
N THR A 126 10.29 -16.80 7.28
CA THR A 126 11.41 -17.70 7.51
C THR A 126 12.17 -17.35 8.80
N VAL A 127 12.34 -16.05 9.10
CA VAL A 127 13.17 -15.59 10.22
C VAL A 127 12.41 -15.47 11.53
N LEU A 128 11.17 -15.03 11.49
CA LEU A 128 10.41 -14.66 12.69
C LEU A 128 9.36 -15.72 13.10
N TYR A 129 8.90 -16.57 12.18
CA TYR A 129 7.90 -17.57 12.49
C TYR A 129 8.41 -18.59 13.51
N GLY A 130 7.62 -18.87 14.52
CA GLY A 130 7.98 -19.83 15.58
C GLY A 130 8.94 -19.30 16.65
N THR A 131 9.46 -18.07 16.51
CA THR A 131 10.37 -17.48 17.52
C THR A 131 9.62 -16.86 18.72
N GLY A 132 8.30 -16.78 18.67
CA GLY A 132 7.49 -16.04 19.65
C GLY A 132 7.68 -14.52 19.59
N THR A 133 8.41 -14.02 18.60
CA THR A 133 8.68 -12.60 18.45
C THR A 133 7.52 -11.91 17.74
N SER A 134 6.86 -10.98 18.41
CA SER A 134 5.82 -10.13 17.81
C SER A 134 6.46 -8.91 17.15
N VAL A 135 6.06 -8.61 15.90
CA VAL A 135 6.56 -7.43 15.17
C VAL A 135 5.77 -6.20 15.61
N ASN A 136 6.25 -5.54 16.66
CA ASN A 136 5.59 -4.37 17.24
C ASN A 136 6.20 -3.02 16.80
N GLY A 137 7.25 -3.06 15.97
CA GLY A 137 7.92 -1.85 15.50
C GLY A 137 9.12 -2.13 14.60
N ALA A 138 9.79 -1.05 14.21
CA ALA A 138 10.94 -1.06 13.31
C ALA A 138 12.05 -2.00 13.77
N LEU A 139 12.40 -1.97 15.06
CA LEU A 139 13.50 -2.77 15.61
C LEU A 139 13.28 -4.28 15.44
N THR A 140 12.04 -4.74 15.61
CA THR A 140 11.71 -6.16 15.45
C THR A 140 11.68 -6.56 13.97
N PHE A 141 11.22 -5.64 13.12
CA PHE A 141 11.22 -5.86 11.68
C PHE A 141 12.66 -5.98 11.14
N THR A 142 13.57 -5.12 11.56
CA THR A 142 14.97 -5.16 11.12
C THR A 142 15.69 -6.46 11.51
N LYS A 143 15.26 -7.16 12.58
CA LYS A 143 15.76 -8.49 12.93
C LYS A 143 15.52 -9.53 11.83
N SER A 144 14.50 -9.37 11.00
CA SER A 144 14.27 -10.28 9.86
C SER A 144 15.39 -10.22 8.82
N LEU A 145 16.21 -9.18 8.83
CA LEU A 145 17.33 -8.96 7.92
C LEU A 145 18.67 -9.46 8.50
N GLU A 146 18.73 -9.76 9.83
CA GLU A 146 19.97 -10.17 10.50
C GLU A 146 20.65 -11.41 9.89
N PRO A 147 19.93 -12.46 9.46
CA PRO A 147 20.58 -13.65 8.89
C PRO A 147 21.41 -13.35 7.64
N VAL A 148 21.11 -12.27 6.93
CA VAL A 148 21.77 -11.88 5.68
C VAL A 148 22.79 -10.77 5.90
N LEU A 149 22.40 -9.78 6.67
CA LEU A 149 23.17 -8.54 6.84
C LEU A 149 23.96 -8.49 8.15
N GLY A 150 23.76 -9.47 9.05
CA GLY A 150 24.42 -9.49 10.35
C GLY A 150 24.21 -8.17 11.11
N SER A 151 25.27 -7.55 11.60
CA SER A 151 25.24 -6.28 12.33
C SER A 151 24.75 -5.09 11.51
N TRP A 152 24.79 -5.18 10.18
CA TRP A 152 24.28 -4.13 9.27
C TRP A 152 22.75 -4.15 9.11
N ALA A 153 22.08 -5.23 9.53
CA ALA A 153 20.63 -5.39 9.40
C ALA A 153 19.84 -4.21 9.96
N ARG A 154 20.29 -3.71 11.11
CA ARG A 154 19.64 -2.57 11.76
C ARG A 154 19.76 -1.30 10.91
N VAL A 155 20.96 -0.95 10.46
CA VAL A 155 21.20 0.28 9.68
C VAL A 155 20.46 0.23 8.35
N VAL A 156 20.58 -0.88 7.63
CA VAL A 156 19.94 -1.07 6.33
C VAL A 156 18.41 -1.13 6.46
N GLY A 157 17.92 -1.84 7.47
CA GLY A 157 16.48 -1.93 7.75
C GLY A 157 15.87 -0.60 8.17
N ASP A 158 16.56 0.16 9.03
CA ASP A 158 16.10 1.49 9.46
C ASP A 158 16.06 2.48 8.28
N ILE A 159 17.07 2.45 7.39
CA ILE A 159 17.08 3.24 6.15
C ILE A 159 15.92 2.83 5.23
N GLY A 160 15.70 1.52 5.06
CA GLY A 160 14.60 0.99 4.25
C GLY A 160 13.23 1.42 4.78
N LEU A 161 13.02 1.32 6.09
CA LEU A 161 11.77 1.76 6.74
C LEU A 161 11.58 3.27 6.67
N LEU A 162 12.66 4.04 6.86
CA LEU A 162 12.63 5.50 6.70
C LEU A 162 12.24 5.87 5.26
N ALA A 163 12.84 5.23 4.27
CA ALA A 163 12.52 5.45 2.86
C ALA A 163 11.06 5.11 2.55
N ALA A 164 10.55 3.97 3.06
CA ALA A 164 9.16 3.57 2.91
C ALA A 164 8.18 4.53 3.56
N GLY A 165 8.46 4.93 4.80
CA GLY A 165 7.62 5.87 5.55
C GLY A 165 7.59 7.26 4.92
N LEU A 166 8.75 7.75 4.51
CA LEU A 166 8.89 9.06 3.87
C LEU A 166 8.19 9.09 2.51
N SER A 167 8.42 8.10 1.65
CA SER A 167 7.75 8.01 0.35
C SER A 167 6.22 7.97 0.50
N SER A 168 5.71 7.20 1.48
CA SER A 168 4.27 7.13 1.76
C SER A 168 3.71 8.46 2.28
N ALA A 169 4.41 9.13 3.18
CA ALA A 169 3.98 10.45 3.69
C ALA A 169 3.91 11.51 2.59
N ILE A 170 4.89 11.51 1.68
CA ILE A 170 4.91 12.37 0.51
C ILE A 170 3.75 12.03 -0.44
N ALA A 171 3.58 10.73 -0.74
CA ALA A 171 2.54 10.25 -1.64
C ALA A 171 1.13 10.62 -1.18
N VAL A 172 0.86 10.60 0.12
CA VAL A 172 -0.44 11.00 0.67
C VAL A 172 -0.76 12.46 0.33
N GLY A 173 0.16 13.40 0.58
CA GLY A 173 -0.03 14.80 0.24
C GLY A 173 -0.26 15.03 -1.26
N PHE A 174 0.54 14.35 -2.09
CA PHE A 174 0.39 14.39 -3.55
C PHE A 174 -0.96 13.83 -4.01
N THR A 175 -1.36 12.68 -3.47
CA THR A 175 -2.61 12.01 -3.81
C THR A 175 -3.82 12.89 -3.49
N PHE A 176 -3.87 13.46 -2.28
CA PHE A 176 -4.98 14.33 -1.89
C PHE A 176 -5.07 15.57 -2.77
N LYS A 177 -3.99 16.30 -2.98
CA LYS A 177 -4.03 17.50 -3.84
C LYS A 177 -4.46 17.18 -5.27
N THR A 178 -4.04 16.02 -5.82
CA THR A 178 -4.34 15.63 -7.21
C THR A 178 -5.79 15.17 -7.34
N ILE A 179 -6.25 14.27 -6.47
CA ILE A 179 -7.62 13.74 -6.53
C ILE A 179 -8.64 14.85 -6.29
N PHE A 180 -8.46 15.65 -5.24
CA PHE A 180 -9.45 16.67 -4.89
C PHE A 180 -9.47 17.81 -5.89
N SER A 181 -8.34 18.19 -6.47
CA SER A 181 -8.32 19.20 -7.52
C SER A 181 -9.02 18.72 -8.78
N ALA A 182 -8.89 17.44 -9.15
CA ALA A 182 -9.62 16.86 -10.27
C ALA A 182 -11.11 16.69 -9.98
N LEU A 183 -11.47 16.19 -8.79
CA LEU A 183 -12.86 15.96 -8.38
C LEU A 183 -13.67 17.26 -8.31
N PHE A 184 -13.10 18.32 -7.76
CA PHE A 184 -13.75 19.62 -7.62
C PHE A 184 -13.46 20.60 -8.76
N HIS A 185 -12.78 20.15 -9.81
CA HIS A 185 -12.42 20.95 -10.98
C HIS A 185 -11.77 22.29 -10.62
N TRP A 186 -10.81 22.26 -9.66
CA TRP A 186 -10.14 23.48 -9.22
C TRP A 186 -9.28 24.06 -10.34
N GLU A 187 -9.48 25.34 -10.62
CA GLU A 187 -8.63 26.08 -11.56
C GLU A 187 -7.17 26.05 -11.10
N GLY A 188 -6.23 25.71 -12.00
CA GLY A 188 -4.83 25.50 -11.68
C GLY A 188 -4.49 24.08 -11.18
N GLY A 189 -5.49 23.16 -11.12
CA GLY A 189 -5.31 21.75 -10.81
C GLY A 189 -4.62 21.52 -9.45
N SER A 190 -3.75 20.51 -9.38
CA SER A 190 -2.99 20.16 -8.16
C SER A 190 -1.97 21.23 -7.71
N SER A 191 -1.71 22.26 -8.53
CA SER A 191 -0.79 23.35 -8.21
C SER A 191 -1.48 24.55 -7.56
N CYS A 192 -2.81 24.61 -7.54
CA CYS A 192 -3.54 25.71 -6.95
C CYS A 192 -3.39 25.78 -5.41
N THR A 193 -3.64 26.96 -4.84
CA THR A 193 -3.50 27.20 -3.40
C THR A 193 -4.36 26.29 -2.56
N LYS A 194 -5.61 26.00 -2.99
CA LYS A 194 -6.52 25.09 -2.28
C LYS A 194 -5.96 23.68 -2.20
N ALA A 195 -5.41 23.17 -3.30
CA ALA A 195 -4.80 21.84 -3.35
C ALA A 195 -3.56 21.74 -2.46
N LYS A 196 -2.69 22.76 -2.49
CA LYS A 196 -1.52 22.85 -1.60
C LYS A 196 -1.93 22.90 -0.13
N LEU A 197 -2.94 23.71 0.21
CA LEU A 197 -3.46 23.80 1.58
C LEU A 197 -4.00 22.44 2.06
N LEU A 198 -4.71 21.71 1.23
CA LEU A 198 -5.19 20.37 1.57
C LEU A 198 -4.04 19.40 1.84
N ALA A 199 -2.99 19.40 1.01
CA ALA A 199 -1.79 18.60 1.25
C ALA A 199 -1.12 18.94 2.59
N ILE A 200 -1.01 20.24 2.91
CA ILE A 200 -0.47 20.72 4.19
C ILE A 200 -1.30 20.17 5.36
N ILE A 201 -2.63 20.33 5.30
CA ILE A 201 -3.54 19.87 6.37
C ILE A 201 -3.36 18.37 6.61
N VAL A 202 -3.34 17.56 5.56
CA VAL A 202 -3.24 16.10 5.70
C VAL A 202 -1.89 15.66 6.26
N ILE A 203 -0.79 16.26 5.80
CA ILE A 203 0.55 15.93 6.29
C ILE A 203 0.72 16.40 7.74
N VAL A 204 0.27 17.61 8.08
CA VAL A 204 0.33 18.12 9.45
C VAL A 204 -0.50 17.25 10.40
N PHE A 205 -1.71 16.86 9.99
CA PHE A 205 -2.55 15.95 10.76
C PHE A 205 -1.86 14.61 11.03
N GLY A 206 -1.27 13.99 10.01
CA GLY A 206 -0.50 12.74 10.16
C GLY A 206 0.73 12.92 11.07
N THR A 207 1.44 14.03 10.92
CA THR A 207 2.60 14.37 11.77
C THR A 207 2.20 14.51 13.24
N VAL A 208 1.13 15.24 13.53
CA VAL A 208 0.60 15.41 14.91
C VAL A 208 0.20 14.05 15.49
N LEU A 209 -0.50 13.21 14.74
CA LEU A 209 -0.84 11.85 15.18
C LEU A 209 0.41 11.03 15.51
N ALA A 210 1.45 11.11 14.68
CA ALA A 210 2.70 10.41 14.91
C ALA A 210 3.48 10.91 16.13
N MET A 211 3.35 12.20 16.47
CA MET A 211 3.97 12.78 17.68
C MET A 211 3.32 12.32 18.98
N VAL A 212 2.01 12.10 18.97
CA VAL A 212 1.21 11.77 20.16
C VAL A 212 1.15 10.26 20.40
N ASN A 213 1.27 9.44 19.36
CA ASN A 213 1.00 8.01 19.45
C ASN A 213 2.26 7.18 19.69
N THR A 214 2.18 6.25 20.64
CA THR A 214 3.29 5.39 21.06
C THR A 214 3.39 4.07 20.30
N SER A 215 2.38 3.70 19.50
CA SER A 215 2.36 2.44 18.75
C SER A 215 2.01 2.64 17.27
N PRO A 216 2.99 3.04 16.43
CA PRO A 216 2.77 3.22 14.99
C PRO A 216 2.21 1.98 14.29
N ALA A 217 2.67 0.79 14.66
CA ALA A 217 2.20 -0.47 14.08
C ALA A 217 0.70 -0.69 14.30
N ALA A 218 0.18 -0.40 15.48
CA ALA A 218 -1.24 -0.54 15.79
C ALA A 218 -2.11 0.41 14.94
N ILE A 219 -1.66 1.65 14.73
CA ILE A 219 -2.38 2.62 13.88
C ILE A 219 -2.38 2.12 12.42
N ILE A 220 -1.24 1.65 11.92
CA ILE A 220 -1.15 1.13 10.55
C ILE A 220 -2.11 -0.04 10.37
N VAL A 221 -2.10 -1.02 11.27
CA VAL A 221 -2.99 -2.19 11.20
C VAL A 221 -4.46 -1.76 11.24
N ALA A 222 -4.84 -0.86 12.15
CA ALA A 222 -6.21 -0.36 12.25
C ALA A 222 -6.66 0.40 10.98
N ALA A 223 -5.84 1.32 10.49
CA ALA A 223 -6.13 2.09 9.28
C ALA A 223 -6.27 1.18 8.04
N GLN A 224 -5.38 0.21 7.90
CA GLN A 224 -5.41 -0.73 6.78
C GLN A 224 -6.57 -1.74 6.90
N ALA A 225 -6.94 -2.14 8.10
CA ALA A 225 -8.12 -2.97 8.30
C ALA A 225 -9.41 -2.24 7.87
N ILE A 226 -9.53 -0.93 8.19
CA ILE A 226 -10.63 -0.09 7.68
C ILE A 226 -10.64 -0.07 6.15
N SER A 227 -9.48 0.09 5.51
CA SER A 227 -9.35 0.00 4.05
C SER A 227 -9.84 -1.34 3.52
N GLY A 228 -9.56 -2.44 4.22
CA GLY A 228 -10.03 -3.78 3.89
C GLY A 228 -11.56 -3.93 3.91
N PHE A 229 -12.27 -3.20 4.77
CA PHE A 229 -13.75 -3.16 4.75
C PHE A 229 -14.32 -2.45 3.52
N ILE A 230 -13.61 -1.47 2.99
CA ILE A 230 -14.06 -0.70 1.81
C ILE A 230 -13.76 -1.46 0.51
N LEU A 231 -12.77 -2.33 0.53
CA LEU A 231 -12.28 -3.02 -0.67
C LEU A 231 -13.36 -3.79 -1.47
N PRO A 232 -14.28 -4.58 -0.88
CA PRO A 232 -15.31 -5.28 -1.65
C PRO A 232 -16.24 -4.33 -2.42
N PHE A 233 -16.55 -3.17 -1.85
CA PHE A 233 -17.37 -2.15 -2.53
C PHE A 233 -16.63 -1.59 -3.75
N ILE A 234 -15.33 -1.32 -3.61
CA ILE A 234 -14.47 -0.87 -4.72
C ILE A 234 -14.39 -1.94 -5.81
N ALA A 235 -14.19 -3.21 -5.42
CA ALA A 235 -14.11 -4.32 -6.36
C ALA A 235 -15.42 -4.49 -7.17
N ILE A 236 -16.56 -4.41 -6.51
CA ILE A 236 -17.87 -4.46 -7.16
C ILE A 236 -18.06 -3.27 -8.10
N LEU A 237 -17.76 -2.05 -7.65
CA LEU A 237 -17.86 -0.84 -8.47
C LEU A 237 -16.98 -0.94 -9.72
N LEU A 238 -15.75 -1.42 -9.59
CA LEU A 238 -14.85 -1.64 -10.73
C LEU A 238 -15.41 -2.66 -11.71
N LEU A 239 -16.01 -3.76 -11.22
CA LEU A 239 -16.65 -4.75 -12.09
C LEU A 239 -17.85 -4.14 -12.84
N VAL A 240 -18.66 -3.33 -12.20
CA VAL A 240 -19.79 -2.63 -12.84
C VAL A 240 -19.29 -1.69 -13.94
N ILE A 241 -18.28 -0.87 -13.65
CA ILE A 241 -17.68 0.05 -14.63
C ILE A 241 -17.06 -0.74 -15.80
N ALA A 242 -16.27 -1.80 -15.48
CA ALA A 242 -15.56 -2.60 -16.47
C ALA A 242 -16.48 -3.41 -17.40
N ASN A 243 -17.76 -3.57 -17.05
CA ASN A 243 -18.79 -4.21 -17.90
C ASN A 243 -19.71 -3.21 -18.57
N SER A 244 -19.57 -1.93 -18.32
CA SER A 244 -20.43 -0.90 -18.92
C SER A 244 -20.08 -0.65 -20.38
N LYS A 245 -20.87 -1.19 -21.30
CA LYS A 245 -20.73 -0.90 -22.74
C LYS A 245 -20.89 0.59 -23.05
N LYS A 246 -21.68 1.32 -22.26
CA LYS A 246 -21.87 2.77 -22.42
C LYS A 246 -20.58 3.55 -22.18
N LEU A 247 -19.73 3.08 -21.25
CA LEU A 247 -18.47 3.74 -20.90
C LEU A 247 -17.29 3.22 -21.72
N LEU A 248 -17.23 1.90 -21.96
CA LEU A 248 -16.04 1.25 -22.50
C LEU A 248 -16.24 0.69 -23.93
N GLY A 249 -17.45 0.76 -24.49
CA GLY A 249 -17.73 0.26 -25.83
C GLY A 249 -17.32 -1.21 -25.99
N ASN A 250 -16.37 -1.46 -26.89
CA ASN A 250 -15.84 -2.80 -27.17
C ASN A 250 -14.72 -3.25 -26.19
N TYR A 251 -14.31 -2.40 -25.26
CA TYR A 251 -13.22 -2.66 -24.31
C TYR A 251 -13.71 -3.21 -22.96
N THR A 252 -14.96 -3.68 -22.91
CA THR A 252 -15.51 -4.32 -21.70
C THR A 252 -14.76 -5.59 -21.32
N ASN A 253 -14.90 -6.01 -20.07
CA ASN A 253 -14.26 -7.20 -19.55
C ASN A 253 -14.64 -8.46 -20.31
N SER A 254 -13.68 -9.38 -20.44
CA SER A 254 -13.94 -10.76 -20.84
C SER A 254 -14.57 -11.57 -19.68
N ILE A 255 -15.18 -12.70 -20.00
CA ILE A 255 -15.77 -13.62 -19.02
C ILE A 255 -14.75 -14.02 -17.94
N ILE A 256 -13.52 -14.36 -18.35
CA ILE A 256 -12.45 -14.75 -17.40
C ILE A 256 -12.15 -13.62 -16.41
N ARG A 257 -12.04 -12.37 -16.88
CA ARG A 257 -11.80 -11.22 -15.99
C ARG A 257 -12.95 -10.99 -15.03
N ASN A 258 -14.18 -11.20 -15.46
CA ASN A 258 -15.37 -11.09 -14.62
C ASN A 258 -15.40 -12.19 -13.57
N VAL A 259 -15.07 -13.42 -13.91
CA VAL A 259 -14.99 -14.54 -12.97
C VAL A 259 -13.92 -14.26 -11.91
N LEU A 260 -12.71 -13.89 -12.32
CA LEU A 260 -11.61 -13.58 -11.39
C LEU A 260 -11.94 -12.38 -10.49
N GLY A 261 -12.50 -11.32 -11.06
CA GLY A 261 -12.95 -10.15 -10.29
C GLY A 261 -14.10 -10.49 -9.33
N GLY A 262 -15.04 -11.34 -9.75
CA GLY A 262 -16.13 -11.84 -8.92
C GLY A 262 -15.62 -12.67 -7.73
N ILE A 263 -14.67 -13.58 -7.97
CA ILE A 263 -14.03 -14.36 -6.89
C ILE A 263 -13.33 -13.43 -5.89
N ALA A 264 -12.58 -12.44 -6.36
CA ALA A 264 -11.91 -11.47 -5.50
C ALA A 264 -12.93 -10.65 -4.68
N ALA A 265 -14.02 -10.19 -5.28
CA ALA A 265 -15.08 -9.44 -4.60
C ALA A 265 -15.77 -10.28 -3.52
N VAL A 266 -16.10 -11.54 -3.83
CA VAL A 266 -16.74 -12.46 -2.87
C VAL A 266 -15.80 -12.81 -1.71
N ALA A 267 -14.53 -13.09 -2.00
CA ALA A 267 -13.53 -13.40 -0.98
C ALA A 267 -13.31 -12.22 -0.02
N THR A 268 -13.14 -11.00 -0.55
CA THR A 268 -12.97 -9.80 0.28
C THR A 268 -14.22 -9.45 1.06
N LEU A 269 -15.42 -9.64 0.49
CA LEU A 269 -16.70 -9.44 1.18
C LEU A 269 -16.87 -10.44 2.33
N GLY A 270 -16.57 -11.72 2.11
CA GLY A 270 -16.62 -12.74 3.15
C GLY A 270 -15.71 -12.43 4.33
N LEU A 271 -14.47 -11.97 4.06
CA LEU A 271 -13.54 -11.54 5.10
C LEU A 271 -14.04 -10.29 5.84
N ALA A 272 -14.60 -9.31 5.13
CA ALA A 272 -15.15 -8.09 5.73
C ALA A 272 -16.34 -8.42 6.66
N ILE A 273 -17.25 -9.29 6.23
CA ILE A 273 -18.39 -9.75 7.05
C ILE A 273 -17.90 -10.48 8.30
N ARG A 274 -16.92 -11.39 8.16
CA ARG A 274 -16.35 -12.13 9.29
C ARG A 274 -15.67 -11.18 10.30
N ALA A 275 -14.94 -10.17 9.81
CA ALA A 275 -14.29 -9.19 10.67
C ALA A 275 -15.32 -8.31 11.41
N LEU A 276 -16.39 -7.90 10.74
CA LEU A 276 -17.50 -7.16 11.36
C LEU A 276 -18.21 -7.98 12.42
N TYR A 277 -18.51 -9.25 12.13
CA TYR A 277 -19.11 -10.17 13.10
C TYR A 277 -18.24 -10.31 14.35
N ASN A 278 -16.93 -10.52 14.19
CA ASN A 278 -16.00 -10.60 15.32
C ASN A 278 -15.96 -9.31 16.14
N LEU A 279 -15.98 -8.15 15.48
CA LEU A 279 -16.00 -6.86 16.16
C LEU A 279 -17.26 -6.70 17.01
N ILE A 280 -18.43 -7.00 16.46
CA ILE A 280 -19.72 -6.91 17.16
C ILE A 280 -19.76 -7.87 18.34
N THR A 281 -19.33 -9.12 18.17
CA THR A 281 -19.33 -10.12 19.25
C THR A 281 -18.33 -9.81 20.36
N THR A 282 -17.25 -9.11 20.06
CA THR A 282 -16.27 -8.65 21.06
C THR A 282 -16.79 -7.45 21.85
N LEU A 283 -17.53 -6.54 21.19
CA LEU A 283 -18.14 -5.38 21.86
C LEU A 283 -19.38 -5.71 22.68
N ALA A 284 -20.02 -6.84 22.38
CA ALA A 284 -21.21 -7.33 23.10
C ALA A 284 -20.89 -8.15 24.36
N LYS A 285 -19.63 -8.44 24.63
CA LYS A 285 -19.10 -9.08 25.85
C LYS A 285 -18.58 -8.05 26.83
#